data_b59b26bb57a9ab861158a900643cb5dc
#
_entry.id   b59b26bb57a9ab861158a900643cb5dc
#
_cell.length_a   1.000
_cell.length_b   1.000
_cell.length_c   1.000
_cell.angle_alpha   90.00
_cell.angle_beta   90.00
_cell.angle_gamma   90.00
#
_symmetry.space_group_name_H-M   'P 1'
#
loop_
_entity.id
_entity.type
_entity.pdbx_description
1 polymer ?
#
loop_
_entity_poly.entity_id
_entity_poly.type
_entity_poly.pdbx_seq_one_letter_code
_entity_poly.pdbx_strand_id
1 'polypeptide(L)'
;MRLGLTLLCLAVLSGCAQAPVARPPVVDASWRANEDDRVTSSTRTNPDSTLDIQSEKGERNQVTPIDPVARIEPIDQPEQRTEISPAVLSLLEQADQLRTAGDLAGASARLERAQRIAPTEPEVYFQLSSLRLEQGGLEEAVRIATQGVDFAGTDQAMKRDLYTVIARSKDALGDTAGAVEARQLARASGS
;
A
#
# COMPACT_ATOMS: atom_id res chain seq x y z
N MET A 1 18.86 -67.67 -10.95
CA MET A 1 20.19 -67.13 -10.65
C MET A 1 20.07 -65.61 -10.57
N ARG A 2 20.33 -65.08 -9.38
CA ARG A 2 20.82 -63.74 -8.88
C ARG A 2 19.78 -63.09 -8.03
N LEU A 3 19.66 -63.36 -6.83
CA LEU A 3 20.38 -63.18 -5.55
C LEU A 3 21.36 -62.00 -5.55
N GLY A 4 21.03 -61.00 -4.76
CA GLY A 4 22.02 -60.15 -4.11
C GLY A 4 21.86 -58.69 -4.46
N LEU A 5 21.16 -57.98 -3.67
CA LEU A 5 21.67 -56.81 -2.96
C LEU A 5 20.58 -56.23 -2.06
N THR A 6 20.28 -56.98 -1.02
CA THR A 6 19.64 -56.43 0.18
C THR A 6 20.74 -55.89 1.11
N LEU A 7 20.41 -54.86 1.84
CA LEU A 7 21.15 -54.27 2.96
C LEU A 7 22.09 -53.12 2.63
N LEU A 8 21.58 -51.92 2.72
CA LEU A 8 22.19 -50.91 3.60
C LEU A 8 21.22 -49.71 3.82
N CYS A 9 20.15 -49.94 4.56
CA CYS A 9 19.44 -48.83 5.22
C CYS A 9 19.98 -48.73 6.66
N LEU A 10 21.13 -48.09 6.84
CA LEU A 10 21.60 -47.73 8.14
C LEU A 10 21.09 -46.34 8.48
N ALA A 11 20.25 -46.30 9.50
CA ALA A 11 19.69 -45.17 10.18
C ALA A 11 20.72 -44.07 10.49
N VAL A 12 20.45 -42.85 10.04
CA VAL A 12 21.02 -41.65 10.64
C VAL A 12 19.88 -40.94 11.38
N LEU A 13 19.66 -41.36 12.59
CA LEU A 13 18.97 -40.63 13.62
C LEU A 13 19.92 -39.55 14.12
N SER A 14 19.96 -38.41 13.43
CA SER A 14 20.67 -37.23 13.93
C SER A 14 19.66 -36.31 14.57
N GLY A 15 19.82 -36.12 15.87
CA GLY A 15 18.93 -35.42 16.76
C GLY A 15 18.64 -33.98 16.35
N CYS A 16 17.38 -33.63 16.44
CA CYS A 16 16.91 -32.24 16.48
C CYS A 16 17.41 -31.58 17.78
N ALA A 17 18.54 -30.89 17.72
CA ALA A 17 18.87 -29.89 18.72
C ALA A 17 17.94 -28.70 18.52
N GLN A 18 16.85 -28.66 19.27
CA GLN A 18 16.00 -27.49 19.40
C GLN A 18 16.83 -26.41 20.10
N ALA A 19 17.22 -25.38 19.34
CA ALA A 19 17.76 -24.17 19.92
C ALA A 19 16.68 -23.50 20.77
N PRO A 20 17.00 -23.06 22.01
CA PRO A 20 16.03 -22.31 22.81
C PRO A 20 15.68 -21.02 22.09
N VAL A 21 14.38 -20.86 21.78
CA VAL A 21 13.82 -19.61 21.26
C VAL A 21 14.00 -18.56 22.36
N ALA A 22 14.96 -17.67 22.17
CA ALA A 22 15.12 -16.50 23.01
C ALA A 22 13.85 -15.66 22.90
N ARG A 23 13.09 -15.61 24.00
CA ARG A 23 11.95 -14.68 24.09
C ARG A 23 12.48 -13.26 23.98
N PRO A 24 11.88 -12.40 23.13
CA PRO A 24 12.27 -10.99 23.11
C PRO A 24 12.05 -10.38 24.49
N PRO A 25 12.89 -9.42 24.91
CA PRO A 25 12.74 -8.76 26.19
C PRO A 25 11.36 -8.10 26.26
N VAL A 26 10.63 -8.43 27.32
CA VAL A 26 9.40 -7.73 27.67
C VAL A 26 9.80 -6.29 27.95
N VAL A 27 9.45 -5.38 27.07
CA VAL A 27 9.61 -3.94 27.33
C VAL A 27 8.58 -3.61 28.39
N ASP A 28 9.07 -3.37 29.61
CA ASP A 28 8.25 -2.91 30.73
C ASP A 28 7.49 -1.66 30.32
N ALA A 29 6.19 -1.73 30.50
CA ALA A 29 5.27 -0.61 30.27
C ALA A 29 5.44 0.45 31.38
N SER A 30 6.63 0.99 31.54
CA SER A 30 6.94 2.07 32.51
C SER A 30 6.58 3.47 32.02
N TRP A 31 5.88 3.58 30.86
CA TRP A 31 5.41 4.88 30.38
C TRP A 31 4.03 5.30 30.96
N ARG A 32 3.45 4.50 31.88
CA ARG A 32 2.14 4.83 32.52
C ARG A 32 2.23 5.55 33.86
N ALA A 33 3.36 6.16 34.19
CA ALA A 33 3.49 6.87 35.45
C ALA A 33 4.04 8.30 35.24
N ASN A 34 3.29 9.15 34.56
CA ASN A 34 3.42 10.60 34.66
C ASN A 34 2.09 11.31 34.32
N GLU A 35 1.03 10.81 34.93
CA GLU A 35 -0.22 11.54 35.03
C GLU A 35 -0.40 12.06 36.46
N ASP A 36 0.53 12.90 36.90
CA ASP A 36 0.37 13.76 38.07
C ASP A 36 1.49 14.79 38.09
N ASP A 37 1.39 15.80 37.25
CA ASP A 37 2.06 17.07 37.53
C ASP A 37 1.15 18.23 37.07
N ARG A 38 0.32 18.58 38.07
CA ARG A 38 -0.06 19.95 38.45
C ARG A 38 -0.23 20.97 37.32
N VAL A 39 -1.49 21.09 36.97
CA VAL A 39 -2.09 22.37 36.67
C VAL A 39 -1.83 23.33 37.84
N THR A 40 -0.79 24.11 37.77
CA THR A 40 -0.71 25.35 38.54
C THR A 40 -1.11 26.50 37.64
N SER A 41 -2.34 26.86 37.80
CA SER A 41 -2.92 28.15 37.39
C SER A 41 -1.96 29.31 37.72
N SER A 42 -1.40 29.92 36.70
CA SER A 42 -0.83 31.26 36.86
C SER A 42 -1.78 32.25 36.23
N THR A 43 -2.78 32.62 37.01
CA THR A 43 -3.59 33.80 36.79
C THR A 43 -2.67 35.01 36.88
N ARG A 44 -2.27 35.54 35.74
CA ARG A 44 -1.74 36.88 35.66
C ARG A 44 -2.87 37.82 35.26
N THR A 45 -3.55 38.30 36.24
CA THR A 45 -4.43 39.49 36.16
C THR A 45 -3.55 40.67 35.80
N ASN A 46 -3.73 41.22 34.64
CA ASN A 46 -3.20 42.52 34.27
C ASN A 46 -4.40 43.52 34.28
N PRO A 47 -4.52 44.38 35.25
CA PRO A 47 -5.50 45.47 35.23
C PRO A 47 -4.80 46.68 34.59
N ASP A 48 -5.16 46.99 33.40
CA ASP A 48 -5.18 48.34 32.84
C ASP A 48 -5.01 48.29 31.31
N SER A 49 -6.11 48.40 30.63
CA SER A 49 -6.19 48.97 29.29
C SER A 49 -7.66 49.25 29.01
N THR A 50 -8.07 50.40 29.48
CA THR A 50 -9.20 51.12 28.94
C THR A 50 -8.96 51.37 27.47
N LEU A 51 -9.64 50.64 26.60
CA LEU A 51 -9.73 50.98 25.19
C LEU A 51 -11.11 51.55 24.92
N ASP A 52 -11.09 52.82 24.59
CA ASP A 52 -12.20 53.61 24.10
C ASP A 52 -12.90 52.91 22.94
N ILE A 53 -14.17 52.62 23.14
CA ILE A 53 -15.09 52.27 22.07
C ILE A 53 -15.45 53.58 21.35
N GLN A 54 -14.68 53.91 20.32
CA GLN A 54 -15.14 54.87 19.35
C GLN A 54 -16.08 54.18 18.37
N SER A 55 -17.32 54.56 18.51
CA SER A 55 -18.43 54.29 17.62
C SER A 55 -18.16 54.93 16.26
N GLU A 56 -17.59 54.21 15.30
CA GLU A 56 -17.63 54.64 13.91
C GLU A 56 -18.90 54.12 13.24
N LYS A 57 -19.73 55.09 13.04
CA LYS A 57 -21.00 55.08 12.34
C LYS A 57 -20.79 54.76 10.84
N GLY A 58 -21.33 53.63 10.42
CA GLY A 58 -21.98 53.53 9.11
C GLY A 58 -21.11 53.65 7.87
N GLU A 59 -20.66 52.55 7.41
CA GLU A 59 -20.48 52.38 5.96
C GLU A 59 -21.36 51.21 5.51
N ARG A 60 -22.41 51.60 4.82
CA ARG A 60 -23.34 50.70 4.16
C ARG A 60 -22.56 49.89 3.16
N ASN A 61 -22.28 48.62 3.47
CA ASN A 61 -21.78 47.65 2.51
C ASN A 61 -22.80 47.49 1.38
N GLN A 62 -22.50 48.11 0.25
CA GLN A 62 -23.26 47.89 -0.98
C GLN A 62 -23.08 46.42 -1.33
N VAL A 63 -24.15 45.66 -1.14
CA VAL A 63 -24.27 44.32 -1.70
C VAL A 63 -24.32 44.50 -3.20
N THR A 64 -23.17 44.28 -3.87
CA THR A 64 -23.14 44.12 -5.30
C THR A 64 -23.98 42.88 -5.63
N PRO A 65 -24.90 42.97 -6.64
CA PRO A 65 -25.65 41.79 -7.07
C PRO A 65 -24.67 40.74 -7.51
N ILE A 66 -24.76 39.53 -6.91
CA ILE A 66 -24.04 38.37 -7.37
C ILE A 66 -24.61 38.05 -8.75
N ASP A 67 -23.79 38.22 -9.77
CA ASP A 67 -24.11 37.79 -11.13
C ASP A 67 -24.57 36.32 -11.09
N PRO A 68 -25.62 35.96 -11.82
CA PRO A 68 -26.16 34.62 -11.80
C PRO A 68 -25.09 33.65 -12.30
N VAL A 69 -24.67 32.78 -11.36
CA VAL A 69 -24.01 31.49 -11.60
C VAL A 69 -23.35 31.36 -12.96
N ALA A 70 -22.04 31.62 -12.99
CA ALA A 70 -21.23 31.17 -14.11
C ALA A 70 -21.59 29.69 -14.37
N ARG A 71 -22.19 29.46 -15.54
CA ARG A 71 -22.49 28.13 -16.05
C ARG A 71 -21.22 27.31 -15.89
N ILE A 72 -21.26 26.34 -14.97
CA ILE A 72 -20.21 25.34 -14.88
C ILE A 72 -20.31 24.55 -16.18
N GLU A 73 -19.48 24.91 -17.14
CA GLU A 73 -19.31 24.09 -18.33
C GLU A 73 -18.80 22.74 -17.85
N PRO A 74 -19.38 21.62 -18.36
CA PRO A 74 -18.80 20.33 -18.08
C PRO A 74 -17.36 20.39 -18.55
N ILE A 75 -16.43 20.20 -17.63
CA ILE A 75 -15.03 20.01 -17.97
C ILE A 75 -15.02 18.64 -18.67
N ASP A 76 -15.13 18.67 -19.99
CA ASP A 76 -14.77 17.57 -20.87
C ASP A 76 -13.23 17.44 -20.75
N GLN A 77 -12.79 16.97 -19.58
CA GLN A 77 -11.43 16.50 -19.46
C GLN A 77 -11.42 15.17 -20.20
N PRO A 78 -10.73 15.07 -21.34
CA PRO A 78 -10.40 13.77 -21.86
C PRO A 78 -9.76 13.03 -20.71
N GLU A 79 -10.14 11.78 -20.49
CA GLU A 79 -9.56 10.88 -19.47
C GLU A 79 -8.05 10.86 -19.73
N GLN A 80 -7.38 11.89 -19.21
CA GLN A 80 -5.93 11.97 -19.25
C GLN A 80 -5.48 10.86 -18.33
N ARG A 81 -4.93 9.80 -18.94
CA ARG A 81 -4.09 8.86 -18.22
C ARG A 81 -3.17 9.72 -17.36
N THR A 82 -3.44 9.79 -16.07
CA THR A 82 -2.68 10.64 -15.14
C THR A 82 -1.26 10.15 -15.22
N GLU A 83 -0.36 10.94 -15.79
CA GLU A 83 1.04 10.56 -15.88
C GLU A 83 1.54 10.27 -14.46
N ILE A 84 2.17 9.10 -14.31
CA ILE A 84 2.72 8.68 -13.02
C ILE A 84 3.69 9.76 -12.56
N SER A 85 3.51 10.26 -11.34
CA SER A 85 4.36 11.34 -10.84
C SER A 85 5.84 10.92 -10.79
N PRO A 86 6.79 11.82 -11.05
CA PRO A 86 8.21 11.49 -11.02
C PRO A 86 8.67 10.88 -9.69
N ALA A 87 8.04 11.29 -8.59
CA ALA A 87 8.32 10.73 -7.26
C ALA A 87 7.91 9.26 -7.15
N VAL A 88 6.77 8.88 -7.72
CA VAL A 88 6.30 7.49 -7.76
C VAL A 88 7.18 6.67 -8.69
N LEU A 89 7.49 7.17 -9.90
CA LEU A 89 8.41 6.48 -10.82
C LEU A 89 9.75 6.17 -10.16
N SER A 90 10.35 7.13 -9.47
CA SER A 90 11.61 6.91 -8.75
C SER A 90 11.51 5.82 -7.68
N LEU A 91 10.37 5.71 -6.98
CA LEU A 91 10.14 4.66 -6.00
C LEU A 91 9.97 3.28 -6.65
N LEU A 92 9.29 3.20 -7.80
CA LEU A 92 9.14 1.97 -8.57
C LEU A 92 10.49 1.46 -9.08
N GLU A 93 11.33 2.35 -9.63
CA GLU A 93 12.68 2.03 -10.07
C GLU A 93 13.56 1.54 -8.92
N GLN A 94 13.53 2.22 -7.77
CA GLN A 94 14.27 1.80 -6.57
C GLN A 94 13.81 0.43 -6.08
N ALA A 95 12.51 0.16 -6.13
CA ALA A 95 11.95 -1.13 -5.73
C ALA A 95 12.44 -2.24 -6.66
N ASP A 96 12.47 -2.02 -7.97
CA ASP A 96 12.96 -2.99 -8.94
C ASP A 96 14.47 -3.29 -8.75
N GLN A 97 15.27 -2.27 -8.49
CA GLN A 97 16.70 -2.42 -8.18
C GLN A 97 16.91 -3.27 -6.92
N LEU A 98 16.17 -2.99 -5.85
CA LEU A 98 16.24 -3.75 -4.59
C LEU A 98 15.78 -5.20 -4.79
N ARG A 99 14.68 -5.41 -5.53
CA ARG A 99 14.18 -6.75 -5.89
C ARG A 99 15.23 -7.53 -6.66
N THR A 100 15.87 -6.92 -7.64
CA THR A 100 16.95 -7.55 -8.43
C THR A 100 18.17 -7.88 -7.58
N ALA A 101 18.47 -7.06 -6.58
CA ALA A 101 19.54 -7.31 -5.59
C ALA A 101 19.16 -8.36 -4.53
N GLY A 102 17.91 -8.87 -4.53
CA GLY A 102 17.40 -9.82 -3.56
C GLY A 102 16.90 -9.21 -2.25
N ASP A 103 16.93 -7.87 -2.12
CA ASP A 103 16.35 -7.17 -0.96
C ASP A 103 14.85 -6.96 -1.14
N LEU A 104 14.09 -8.05 -0.98
CA LEU A 104 12.64 -8.02 -1.12
C LEU A 104 11.96 -7.17 -0.03
N ALA A 105 12.58 -7.04 1.15
CA ALA A 105 12.05 -6.21 2.22
C ALA A 105 12.20 -4.72 1.91
N GLY A 106 13.36 -4.31 1.41
CA GLY A 106 13.62 -2.95 0.94
C GLY A 106 12.70 -2.58 -0.23
N ALA A 107 12.52 -3.50 -1.20
CA ALA A 107 11.60 -3.33 -2.32
C ALA A 107 10.15 -3.11 -1.82
N SER A 108 9.68 -3.92 -0.87
CA SER A 108 8.36 -3.77 -0.25
C SER A 108 8.15 -2.38 0.34
N ALA A 109 9.11 -1.90 1.12
CA ALA A 109 9.03 -0.57 1.74
C ALA A 109 8.92 0.57 0.70
N ARG A 110 9.60 0.46 -0.45
CA ARG A 110 9.50 1.44 -1.53
C ARG A 110 8.13 1.42 -2.21
N LEU A 111 7.60 0.23 -2.51
CA LEU A 111 6.30 0.05 -3.12
C LEU A 111 5.15 0.50 -2.20
N GLU A 112 5.23 0.19 -0.92
CA GLU A 112 4.25 0.66 0.07
C GLU A 112 4.27 2.20 0.21
N ARG A 113 5.45 2.81 0.08
CA ARG A 113 5.53 4.27 0.03
C ARG A 113 4.92 4.83 -1.26
N ALA A 114 5.19 4.19 -2.41
CA ALA A 114 4.58 4.57 -3.69
C ALA A 114 3.04 4.49 -3.62
N GLN A 115 2.50 3.42 -3.02
CA GLN A 115 1.07 3.25 -2.82
C GLN A 115 0.44 4.36 -1.95
N ARG A 116 1.15 4.83 -0.92
CA ARG A 116 0.66 5.96 -0.10
C ARG A 116 0.63 7.28 -0.85
N ILE A 117 1.53 7.47 -1.82
CA ILE A 117 1.59 8.70 -2.65
C ILE A 117 0.57 8.64 -3.79
N ALA A 118 0.42 7.49 -4.43
CA ALA A 118 -0.48 7.26 -5.56
C ALA A 118 -1.38 6.02 -5.29
N PRO A 119 -2.42 6.18 -4.46
CA PRO A 119 -3.23 5.05 -4.00
C PRO A 119 -4.14 4.43 -5.06
N THR A 120 -4.24 5.02 -6.24
CA THR A 120 -5.06 4.53 -7.36
C THR A 120 -4.22 4.23 -8.60
N GLU A 121 -2.88 4.23 -8.48
CA GLU A 121 -1.98 3.97 -9.60
C GLU A 121 -1.82 2.45 -9.80
N PRO A 122 -2.33 1.86 -10.89
CA PRO A 122 -2.36 0.41 -11.08
C PRO A 122 -0.98 -0.22 -11.21
N GLU A 123 0.02 0.50 -11.73
CA GLU A 123 1.41 0.03 -11.82
C GLU A 123 1.99 -0.28 -10.44
N VAL A 124 1.67 0.52 -9.43
CA VAL A 124 2.10 0.27 -8.04
C VAL A 124 1.53 -1.04 -7.52
N TYR A 125 0.25 -1.32 -7.82
CA TYR A 125 -0.41 -2.57 -7.42
C TYR A 125 0.15 -3.78 -8.16
N PHE A 126 0.48 -3.63 -9.43
CA PHE A 126 1.12 -4.68 -10.21
C PHE A 126 2.47 -5.07 -9.62
N GLN A 127 3.34 -4.10 -9.34
CA GLN A 127 4.66 -4.37 -8.77
C GLN A 127 4.56 -4.91 -7.35
N LEU A 128 3.67 -4.36 -6.51
CA LEU A 128 3.50 -4.82 -5.14
C LEU A 128 2.94 -6.26 -5.09
N SER A 129 1.94 -6.57 -5.92
CA SER A 129 1.38 -7.94 -6.00
C SER A 129 2.38 -8.95 -6.54
N SER A 130 3.19 -8.56 -7.53
CA SER A 130 4.27 -9.39 -8.06
C SER A 130 5.32 -9.68 -6.98
N LEU A 131 5.70 -8.68 -6.20
CA LEU A 131 6.62 -8.85 -5.08
C LEU A 131 6.05 -9.78 -3.99
N ARG A 132 4.77 -9.64 -3.65
CA ARG A 132 4.10 -10.55 -2.70
C ARG A 132 4.09 -11.99 -3.19
N LEU A 133 3.86 -12.20 -4.48
CA LEU A 133 3.95 -13.53 -5.10
C LEU A 133 5.37 -14.11 -4.96
N GLU A 134 6.42 -13.33 -5.20
CA GLU A 134 7.82 -13.74 -5.04
C GLU A 134 8.16 -14.07 -3.57
N GLN A 135 7.57 -13.35 -2.62
CA GLN A 135 7.72 -13.58 -1.18
C GLN A 135 6.89 -14.78 -0.67
N GLY A 136 6.05 -15.39 -1.52
CA GLY A 136 5.15 -16.48 -1.13
C GLY A 136 3.87 -16.03 -0.42
N GLY A 137 3.60 -14.73 -0.37
CA GLY A 137 2.35 -14.16 0.17
C GLY A 137 1.22 -14.24 -0.85
N LEU A 138 0.79 -15.46 -1.16
CA LEU A 138 -0.06 -15.76 -2.33
C LEU A 138 -1.44 -15.13 -2.24
N GLU A 139 -2.10 -15.23 -1.10
CA GLU A 139 -3.44 -14.64 -0.88
C GLU A 139 -3.36 -13.10 -0.93
N GLU A 140 -2.30 -12.53 -0.36
CA GLU A 140 -2.09 -11.10 -0.39
C GLU A 140 -1.81 -10.61 -1.82
N ALA A 141 -1.03 -11.36 -2.59
CA ALA A 141 -0.78 -11.07 -4.00
C ALA A 141 -2.09 -11.04 -4.81
N VAL A 142 -2.98 -12.03 -4.62
CA VAL A 142 -4.31 -12.04 -5.26
C VAL A 142 -5.11 -10.80 -4.87
N ARG A 143 -5.17 -10.48 -3.59
CA ARG A 143 -5.94 -9.33 -3.09
C ARG A 143 -5.45 -8.00 -3.67
N ILE A 144 -4.13 -7.79 -3.66
CA ILE A 144 -3.52 -6.56 -4.18
C ILE A 144 -3.69 -6.45 -5.69
N ALA A 145 -3.46 -7.56 -6.44
CA ALA A 145 -3.65 -7.56 -7.88
C ALA A 145 -5.11 -7.30 -8.28
N THR A 146 -6.09 -7.82 -7.53
CA THR A 146 -7.51 -7.54 -7.77
C THR A 146 -7.82 -6.05 -7.60
N GLN A 147 -7.30 -5.39 -6.56
CA GLN A 147 -7.43 -3.94 -6.41
C GLN A 147 -6.79 -3.18 -7.59
N GLY A 148 -5.64 -3.64 -8.07
CA GLY A 148 -5.00 -3.06 -9.24
C GLY A 148 -5.86 -3.16 -10.50
N VAL A 149 -6.59 -4.26 -10.68
CA VAL A 149 -7.54 -4.42 -11.81
C VAL A 149 -8.65 -3.36 -11.75
N ASP A 150 -9.17 -3.07 -10.55
CA ASP A 150 -10.21 -2.06 -10.37
C ASP A 150 -9.69 -0.65 -10.75
N PHE A 151 -8.43 -0.34 -10.44
CA PHE A 151 -7.80 0.93 -10.78
C PHE A 151 -7.31 1.02 -12.23
N ALA A 152 -7.10 -0.10 -12.90
CA ALA A 152 -6.61 -0.12 -14.28
C ALA A 152 -7.62 0.45 -15.31
N GLY A 153 -8.87 0.70 -14.92
CA GLY A 153 -9.89 1.35 -15.75
C GLY A 153 -9.99 0.74 -17.16
N THR A 154 -9.61 1.50 -18.18
CA THR A 154 -9.61 1.06 -19.59
C THR A 154 -8.26 0.48 -20.05
N ASP A 155 -7.23 0.47 -19.22
CA ASP A 155 -5.91 -0.06 -19.56
C ASP A 155 -5.92 -1.59 -19.60
N GLN A 156 -6.18 -2.12 -20.79
CA GLN A 156 -6.27 -3.56 -21.02
C GLN A 156 -4.91 -4.28 -20.84
N ALA A 157 -3.79 -3.60 -21.14
CA ALA A 157 -2.47 -4.18 -20.96
C ALA A 157 -2.18 -4.39 -19.47
N MET A 158 -2.44 -3.39 -18.65
CA MET A 158 -2.29 -3.47 -17.21
C MET A 158 -3.22 -4.52 -16.59
N LYS A 159 -4.48 -4.59 -17.02
CA LYS A 159 -5.42 -5.64 -16.58
C LYS A 159 -4.89 -7.04 -16.89
N ARG A 160 -4.39 -7.27 -18.10
CA ARG A 160 -3.79 -8.55 -18.50
C ARG A 160 -2.65 -8.94 -17.56
N ASP A 161 -1.76 -7.99 -17.24
CA ASP A 161 -0.59 -8.26 -16.42
C ASP A 161 -1.00 -8.56 -14.97
N LEU A 162 -1.95 -7.82 -14.41
CA LEU A 162 -2.54 -8.07 -13.09
C LEU A 162 -3.27 -9.43 -13.02
N TYR A 163 -4.09 -9.78 -14.02
CA TYR A 163 -4.73 -11.09 -14.09
C TYR A 163 -3.71 -12.23 -14.20
N THR A 164 -2.55 -11.97 -14.80
CA THR A 164 -1.47 -12.95 -14.86
C THR A 164 -0.88 -13.21 -13.47
N VAL A 165 -0.72 -12.17 -12.65
CA VAL A 165 -0.29 -12.33 -11.25
C VAL A 165 -1.34 -13.10 -10.45
N ILE A 166 -2.63 -12.78 -10.60
CA ILE A 166 -3.73 -13.49 -9.94
C ILE A 166 -3.70 -14.98 -10.31
N ALA A 167 -3.56 -15.29 -11.59
CA ALA A 167 -3.53 -16.67 -12.07
C ALA A 167 -2.36 -17.46 -11.46
N ARG A 168 -1.17 -16.88 -11.45
CA ARG A 168 0.04 -17.52 -10.87
C ARG A 168 -0.10 -17.75 -9.38
N SER A 169 -0.63 -16.76 -8.65
CA SER A 169 -0.86 -16.87 -7.21
C SER A 169 -1.90 -17.96 -6.89
N LYS A 170 -3.01 -18.01 -7.64
CA LYS A 170 -4.05 -19.04 -7.48
C LYS A 170 -3.56 -20.45 -7.81
N ASP A 171 -2.72 -20.61 -8.84
CA ASP A 171 -2.06 -21.89 -9.12
C ASP A 171 -1.21 -22.35 -7.94
N ALA A 172 -0.40 -21.45 -7.40
CA ALA A 172 0.47 -21.75 -6.27
C ALA A 172 -0.33 -22.09 -4.99
N LEU A 173 -1.55 -21.54 -4.85
CA LEU A 173 -2.52 -21.88 -3.78
C LEU A 173 -3.25 -23.22 -4.04
N GLY A 174 -3.11 -23.81 -5.23
CA GLY A 174 -3.87 -25.01 -5.63
C GLY A 174 -5.30 -24.71 -6.12
N ASP A 175 -5.70 -23.44 -6.23
CA ASP A 175 -6.98 -23.02 -6.83
C ASP A 175 -6.88 -23.04 -8.35
N THR A 176 -6.90 -24.25 -8.92
CA THR A 176 -6.78 -24.44 -10.38
C THR A 176 -7.95 -23.85 -11.16
N ALA A 177 -9.16 -23.87 -10.59
CA ALA A 177 -10.35 -23.30 -11.23
C ALA A 177 -10.24 -21.78 -11.33
N GLY A 178 -9.91 -21.11 -10.24
CA GLY A 178 -9.72 -19.66 -10.23
C GLY A 178 -8.52 -19.21 -11.05
N ALA A 179 -7.46 -20.04 -11.15
CA ALA A 179 -6.32 -19.75 -12.02
C ALA A 179 -6.71 -19.80 -13.50
N VAL A 180 -7.54 -20.77 -13.91
CA VAL A 180 -8.07 -20.85 -15.28
C VAL A 180 -8.92 -19.64 -15.62
N GLU A 181 -9.82 -19.24 -14.72
CA GLU A 181 -10.64 -18.04 -14.88
C GLU A 181 -9.78 -16.78 -15.06
N ALA A 182 -8.81 -16.57 -14.18
CA ALA A 182 -7.91 -15.41 -14.26
C ALA A 182 -7.13 -15.38 -15.59
N ARG A 183 -6.68 -16.55 -16.11
CA ARG A 183 -6.05 -16.62 -17.43
C ARG A 183 -7.00 -16.27 -18.58
N GLN A 184 -8.27 -16.64 -18.46
CA GLN A 184 -9.27 -16.28 -19.47
C GLN A 184 -9.47 -14.76 -19.50
N LEU A 185 -9.57 -14.12 -18.32
CA LEU A 185 -9.67 -12.67 -18.19
C LEU A 185 -8.40 -11.97 -18.72
N ALA A 186 -7.22 -12.50 -18.44
CA ALA A 186 -5.97 -11.97 -19.00
C ALA A 186 -5.96 -12.01 -20.54
N ARG A 187 -6.45 -13.08 -21.15
CA ARG A 187 -6.54 -13.20 -22.62
C ARG A 187 -7.58 -12.22 -23.20
N ALA A 188 -8.72 -12.10 -22.56
CA ALA A 188 -9.77 -11.19 -22.99
C ALA A 188 -9.32 -9.71 -22.93
N SER A 189 -8.44 -9.37 -21.99
CA SER A 189 -7.84 -8.04 -21.88
C SER A 189 -6.70 -7.81 -22.91
N GLY A 190 -6.23 -8.82 -23.62
CA GLY A 190 -5.15 -8.69 -24.60
C GLY A 190 -5.62 -8.69 -26.05
N SER A 191 -6.94 -8.75 -26.29
CA SER A 191 -7.58 -8.73 -27.61
C SER A 191 -8.04 -7.31 -27.92
#